data_f572c5352018ff6c0e50593422ab403e
#
_entry.id   f572c5352018ff6c0e50593422ab403e
#
_cell.length_a   1.000
_cell.length_b   1.000
_cell.length_c   1.000
_cell.angle_alpha   90.00
_cell.angle_beta   90.00
_cell.angle_gamma   90.00
#
_symmetry.space_group_name_H-M   'P 1'
#
loop_
_entity.id
_entity.type
_entity.pdbx_description
1 polymer ?
#
loop_
_entity_poly.entity_id
_entity_poly.type
_entity_poly.pdbx_seq_one_letter_code
_entity_poly.pdbx_strand_id
1 'polypeptide(L)'
;NGKTTTTSMIYNIIKESGHPVITNNTGANLFPGIVTTFVDSFKFGSKVKDSYAVIEVDEANLKYITEYITPEVITVTNLFRDQLDRYGEVYTTLNKILEGIYNVPETTLVLNGDESLLGKLDLKNPVHFYGFDKAVNDNKTIEINADAKFCKFCKTPYEYNFVTYNHLGDFYCPNCGYKRSDLMYAVTDIIDINADKSTVKFNDLEVSINQSGTYNIYNGLCAYSIAKELDIADSAIKKSLENQSSSFGRQETINIEGKDVKIFLVKNPAGYNQSLDTICLNKEKFAAAFLLNDNYADGQDVSWIWDVDFEKLTETNIDEVYISGLRAYDMAVRLKTAGLNPNKFVIEKQYEALTEAIKNGSCNKLYILATYTAMINYRKYLHSKGYIKNLW
;
A
#
# COMPACT_ATOMS: atom_id res chain seq x y z
N ASN A 1 5.96 -1.15 0.68
CA ASN A 1 4.51 -1.15 0.38
C ASN A 1 4.01 0.28 0.09
N GLY A 2 2.89 0.41 -0.65
CA GLY A 2 2.25 1.72 -0.90
C GLY A 2 2.87 2.57 -2.03
N LYS A 3 4.02 2.23 -2.59
CA LYS A 3 4.71 3.01 -3.64
C LYS A 3 3.77 3.48 -4.75
N THR A 4 3.08 2.58 -5.44
CA THR A 4 2.21 2.89 -6.58
C THR A 4 1.05 3.80 -6.20
N THR A 5 0.41 3.56 -5.06
CA THR A 5 -0.71 4.40 -4.58
C THR A 5 -0.21 5.80 -4.25
N THR A 6 0.90 5.91 -3.51
CA THR A 6 1.51 7.20 -3.16
C THR A 6 1.94 7.97 -4.41
N THR A 7 2.62 7.30 -5.37
CA THR A 7 3.02 7.91 -6.65
C THR A 7 1.80 8.44 -7.42
N SER A 8 0.72 7.66 -7.49
CA SER A 8 -0.54 8.09 -8.13
C SER A 8 -1.16 9.30 -7.43
N MET A 9 -1.17 9.33 -6.08
CA MET A 9 -1.69 10.46 -5.32
C MET A 9 -0.86 11.73 -5.57
N ILE A 10 0.47 11.64 -5.50
CA ILE A 10 1.37 12.79 -5.77
C ILE A 10 1.16 13.29 -7.22
N TYR A 11 1.15 12.39 -8.20
CA TYR A 11 0.91 12.73 -9.60
C TYR A 11 -0.41 13.50 -9.76
N ASN A 12 -1.50 13.01 -9.16
CA ASN A 12 -2.81 13.65 -9.28
C ASN A 12 -2.86 15.00 -8.56
N ILE A 13 -2.19 15.17 -7.42
CA ILE A 13 -2.09 16.46 -6.72
C ILE A 13 -1.38 17.49 -7.59
N ILE A 14 -0.23 17.15 -8.19
CA ILE A 14 0.53 18.03 -9.06
C ILE A 14 -0.29 18.39 -10.30
N LYS A 15 -0.98 17.41 -10.89
CA LYS A 15 -1.87 17.63 -12.04
C LYS A 15 -3.04 18.55 -11.69
N GLU A 16 -3.67 18.37 -10.51
CA GLU A 16 -4.76 19.22 -10.02
C GLU A 16 -4.30 20.66 -9.77
N SER A 17 -3.04 20.85 -9.36
CA SER A 17 -2.45 22.18 -9.19
C SER A 17 -2.15 22.90 -10.51
N GLY A 18 -2.38 22.24 -11.67
CA GLY A 18 -2.22 22.81 -13.00
C GLY A 18 -0.80 22.68 -13.58
N HIS A 19 0.10 21.99 -12.93
CA HIS A 19 1.46 21.77 -13.43
C HIS A 19 1.51 20.56 -14.37
N PRO A 20 2.29 20.63 -15.47
CA PRO A 20 2.60 19.46 -16.28
C PRO A 20 3.36 18.43 -15.44
N VAL A 21 2.94 17.19 -15.51
CA VAL A 21 3.54 16.11 -14.72
C VAL A 21 3.57 14.80 -15.51
N ILE A 22 4.67 14.07 -15.38
CA ILE A 22 4.82 12.71 -15.93
C ILE A 22 5.00 11.71 -14.80
N THR A 23 4.66 10.45 -15.08
CA THR A 23 4.89 9.33 -14.17
C THR A 23 5.10 8.06 -14.97
N ASN A 24 5.86 7.11 -14.43
CA ASN A 24 6.00 5.81 -15.05
C ASN A 24 4.75 4.96 -14.85
N ASN A 25 4.46 4.12 -15.85
CA ASN A 25 3.33 3.20 -15.78
C ASN A 25 3.50 2.21 -14.63
N THR A 26 2.39 1.73 -14.10
CA THR A 26 2.37 0.72 -13.05
C THR A 26 3.24 -0.50 -13.41
N GLY A 27 4.21 -0.83 -12.55
CA GLY A 27 5.15 -1.92 -12.76
C GLY A 27 6.39 -1.57 -13.58
N ALA A 28 6.50 -0.37 -14.18
CA ALA A 28 7.69 0.08 -14.92
C ALA A 28 8.68 0.82 -13.99
N ASN A 29 8.97 0.26 -12.81
CA ASN A 29 9.75 0.87 -11.73
C ASN A 29 11.24 0.43 -11.70
N LEU A 30 11.68 -0.31 -12.70
CA LEU A 30 13.08 -0.65 -12.95
C LEU A 30 13.73 0.39 -13.88
N PHE A 31 15.06 0.47 -13.84
CA PHE A 31 15.82 1.46 -14.62
C PHE A 31 15.38 1.58 -16.11
N PRO A 32 15.23 0.48 -16.89
CA PRO A 32 14.79 0.60 -18.30
C PRO A 32 13.38 1.21 -18.44
N GLY A 33 12.44 0.85 -17.56
CA GLY A 33 11.07 1.39 -17.58
C GLY A 33 11.04 2.88 -17.28
N ILE A 34 11.87 3.34 -16.35
CA ILE A 34 12.00 4.76 -16.01
C ILE A 34 12.61 5.53 -17.18
N VAL A 35 13.68 5.01 -17.80
CA VAL A 35 14.28 5.63 -19.01
C VAL A 35 13.24 5.75 -20.12
N THR A 36 12.45 4.70 -20.37
CA THR A 36 11.39 4.71 -21.38
C THR A 36 10.37 5.83 -21.06
N THR A 37 9.98 6.02 -19.80
CA THR A 37 9.05 7.08 -19.39
C THR A 37 9.57 8.47 -19.77
N PHE A 38 10.85 8.75 -19.54
CA PHE A 38 11.45 10.03 -19.94
C PHE A 38 11.53 10.18 -21.47
N VAL A 39 11.92 9.12 -22.19
CA VAL A 39 12.00 9.12 -23.65
C VAL A 39 10.62 9.38 -24.28
N ASP A 40 9.58 8.69 -23.81
CA ASP A 40 8.20 8.84 -24.32
C ASP A 40 7.62 10.23 -24.04
N SER A 41 8.09 10.86 -22.95
CA SER A 41 7.65 12.21 -22.56
C SER A 41 8.40 13.31 -23.31
N PHE A 42 9.53 12.98 -23.94
CA PHE A 42 10.35 13.93 -24.67
C PHE A 42 9.71 14.29 -26.03
N LYS A 43 9.29 15.56 -26.18
CA LYS A 43 8.87 16.12 -27.46
C LYS A 43 9.99 16.96 -28.05
N PHE A 44 10.49 16.57 -29.21
CA PHE A 44 11.55 17.29 -29.91
C PHE A 44 11.16 18.77 -30.10
N GLY A 45 12.01 19.70 -29.62
CA GLY A 45 11.76 21.14 -29.72
C GLY A 45 10.85 21.76 -28.64
N SER A 46 10.29 20.97 -27.73
CA SER A 46 9.57 21.51 -26.57
C SER A 46 10.55 21.87 -25.46
N LYS A 47 10.51 23.13 -25.00
CA LYS A 47 11.11 23.47 -23.70
C LYS A 47 10.21 22.92 -22.62
N VAL A 48 10.61 21.84 -21.93
CA VAL A 48 9.95 21.37 -20.73
C VAL A 48 10.29 22.34 -19.59
N LYS A 49 9.62 23.50 -19.57
CA LYS A 49 9.69 24.44 -18.44
C LYS A 49 8.59 24.07 -17.45
N ASP A 50 8.96 24.04 -16.18
CA ASP A 50 8.03 23.91 -15.05
C ASP A 50 7.22 22.59 -15.04
N SER A 51 7.85 21.48 -15.44
CA SER A 51 7.25 20.14 -15.41
C SER A 51 7.82 19.32 -14.27
N TYR A 52 6.99 18.49 -13.67
CA TYR A 52 7.39 17.53 -12.65
C TYR A 52 7.48 16.11 -13.21
N ALA A 53 8.34 15.30 -12.62
CA ALA A 53 8.39 13.85 -12.84
C ALA A 53 8.19 13.16 -11.49
N VAL A 54 7.09 12.43 -11.34
CA VAL A 54 6.79 11.61 -10.15
C VAL A 54 7.07 10.17 -10.51
N ILE A 55 8.17 9.63 -10.02
CA ILE A 55 8.69 8.33 -10.45
C ILE A 55 8.64 7.33 -9.30
N GLU A 56 7.91 6.23 -9.52
CA GLU A 56 8.01 5.04 -8.66
C GLU A 56 9.31 4.30 -9.00
N VAL A 57 10.15 4.05 -7.99
CA VAL A 57 11.43 3.37 -8.15
C VAL A 57 11.48 2.11 -7.30
N ASP A 58 11.94 1.01 -7.88
CA ASP A 58 12.30 -0.20 -7.13
C ASP A 58 13.54 0.06 -6.28
N GLU A 59 13.57 -0.46 -5.07
CA GLU A 59 14.59 -0.19 -4.05
C GLU A 59 16.03 -0.46 -4.53
N ALA A 60 16.21 -1.51 -5.33
CA ALA A 60 17.53 -1.87 -5.87
C ALA A 60 17.95 -0.99 -7.06
N ASN A 61 17.00 -0.25 -7.66
CA ASN A 61 17.25 0.58 -8.84
C ASN A 61 17.50 2.06 -8.50
N LEU A 62 17.22 2.49 -7.28
CA LEU A 62 17.39 3.90 -6.88
C LEU A 62 18.81 4.41 -7.16
N LYS A 63 19.85 3.63 -6.84
CA LYS A 63 21.24 3.99 -7.07
C LYS A 63 21.57 4.30 -8.53
N TYR A 64 20.98 3.55 -9.46
CA TYR A 64 21.22 3.77 -10.89
C TYR A 64 20.51 5.02 -11.39
N ILE A 65 19.37 5.39 -10.81
CA ILE A 65 18.65 6.61 -11.16
C ILE A 65 19.41 7.83 -10.65
N THR A 66 19.86 7.80 -9.41
CA THR A 66 20.54 8.93 -8.74
C THR A 66 21.96 9.16 -9.24
N GLU A 67 22.54 8.26 -10.05
CA GLU A 67 23.75 8.52 -10.82
C GLU A 67 23.56 9.55 -11.97
N TYR A 68 22.32 9.70 -12.46
CA TYR A 68 21.99 10.53 -13.61
C TYR A 68 21.07 11.69 -13.29
N ILE A 69 20.26 11.57 -12.25
CA ILE A 69 19.23 12.55 -11.88
C ILE A 69 19.38 12.87 -10.41
N THR A 70 19.38 14.16 -10.07
CA THR A 70 19.22 14.65 -8.70
C THR A 70 17.75 14.99 -8.46
N PRO A 71 16.97 14.12 -7.76
CA PRO A 71 15.59 14.42 -7.44
C PRO A 71 15.50 15.60 -6.47
N GLU A 72 14.46 16.40 -6.57
CA GLU A 72 14.15 17.44 -5.58
C GLU A 72 13.78 16.82 -4.23
N VAL A 73 12.96 15.77 -4.28
CA VAL A 73 12.52 15.02 -3.09
C VAL A 73 12.60 13.52 -3.33
N ILE A 74 13.08 12.76 -2.35
CA ILE A 74 12.97 11.30 -2.27
C ILE A 74 12.12 10.96 -1.05
N THR A 75 11.17 10.03 -1.23
CA THR A 75 10.39 9.47 -0.12
C THR A 75 10.56 7.97 0.01
N VAL A 76 10.60 7.49 1.25
CA VAL A 76 10.55 6.06 1.59
C VAL A 76 9.33 5.84 2.48
N THR A 77 8.38 5.05 1.99
CA THR A 77 7.09 4.87 2.66
C THR A 77 7.19 3.98 3.90
N ASN A 78 7.76 2.80 3.76
CA ASN A 78 7.95 1.82 4.84
C ASN A 78 8.84 0.67 4.37
N LEU A 79 9.30 -0.14 5.33
CA LEU A 79 10.18 -1.27 5.11
C LEU A 79 9.54 -2.54 5.68
N PHE A 80 8.77 -3.24 4.86
CA PHE A 80 8.21 -4.56 5.16
C PHE A 80 8.93 -5.64 4.36
N ARG A 81 8.99 -6.85 4.89
CA ARG A 81 9.35 -8.03 4.10
C ARG A 81 8.39 -8.13 2.92
N ASP A 82 8.91 -8.15 1.71
CA ASP A 82 8.12 -8.37 0.49
C ASP A 82 8.15 -9.87 0.15
N GLN A 83 9.04 -10.30 -0.68
CA GLN A 83 9.24 -11.71 -0.99
C GLN A 83 10.65 -12.08 -0.55
N LEU A 84 10.80 -13.05 0.35
CA LEU A 84 12.09 -13.52 0.87
C LEU A 84 13.09 -13.86 -0.25
N ASP A 85 12.60 -14.36 -1.38
CA ASP A 85 13.42 -14.79 -2.51
C ASP A 85 14.08 -13.64 -3.30
N ARG A 86 13.64 -12.38 -3.08
CA ARG A 86 14.06 -11.26 -3.94
C ARG A 86 15.07 -10.31 -3.31
N TYR A 87 14.95 -10.02 -2.01
CA TYR A 87 15.73 -8.96 -1.37
C TYR A 87 16.39 -9.36 -0.04
N GLY A 88 16.14 -10.55 0.46
CA GLY A 88 16.62 -10.96 1.77
C GLY A 88 15.98 -10.16 2.90
N GLU A 89 16.77 -9.83 3.92
CA GLU A 89 16.30 -9.13 5.11
C GLU A 89 15.99 -7.64 4.82
N VAL A 90 15.10 -7.03 5.61
CA VAL A 90 14.69 -5.63 5.54
C VAL A 90 15.88 -4.65 5.56
N TYR A 91 16.94 -5.01 6.30
CA TYR A 91 18.19 -4.24 6.34
C TYR A 91 18.92 -4.19 4.98
N THR A 92 18.87 -5.28 4.21
CA THR A 92 19.45 -5.31 2.86
C THR A 92 18.72 -4.35 1.93
N THR A 93 17.39 -4.29 2.05
CA THR A 93 16.55 -3.34 1.30
C THR A 93 16.88 -1.90 1.68
N LEU A 94 16.98 -1.61 2.99
CA LEU A 94 17.37 -0.28 3.46
C LEU A 94 18.75 0.13 2.91
N ASN A 95 19.74 -0.76 2.97
CA ASN A 95 21.08 -0.47 2.47
C ASN A 95 21.09 -0.14 0.97
N LYS A 96 20.30 -0.84 0.14
CA LYS A 96 20.16 -0.53 -1.29
C LYS A 96 19.55 0.84 -1.54
N ILE A 97 18.57 1.24 -0.72
CA ILE A 97 17.98 2.59 -0.78
C ILE A 97 19.04 3.63 -0.41
N LEU A 98 19.80 3.39 0.66
CA LEU A 98 20.85 4.30 1.13
C LEU A 98 21.96 4.48 0.10
N GLU A 99 22.36 3.43 -0.64
CA GLU A 99 23.31 3.55 -1.75
C GLU A 99 22.86 4.62 -2.76
N GLY A 100 21.56 4.67 -3.08
CA GLY A 100 21.02 5.70 -3.99
C GLY A 100 20.93 7.09 -3.35
N ILE A 101 20.57 7.17 -2.07
CA ILE A 101 20.48 8.45 -1.36
C ILE A 101 21.87 9.12 -1.21
N TYR A 102 22.91 8.34 -0.99
CA TYR A 102 24.28 8.88 -0.85
C TYR A 102 24.81 9.56 -2.11
N ASN A 103 24.25 9.25 -3.30
CA ASN A 103 24.63 9.93 -4.54
C ASN A 103 24.10 11.36 -4.63
N VAL A 104 23.07 11.71 -3.85
CA VAL A 104 22.32 12.98 -3.97
C VAL A 104 22.13 13.67 -2.60
N PRO A 105 23.21 14.11 -1.95
CA PRO A 105 23.17 14.65 -0.59
C PRO A 105 22.37 15.96 -0.43
N GLU A 106 22.08 16.66 -1.51
CA GLU A 106 21.27 17.89 -1.55
C GLU A 106 19.76 17.63 -1.63
N THR A 107 19.34 16.42 -2.01
CA THR A 107 17.94 16.03 -2.13
C THR A 107 17.24 16.03 -0.76
N THR A 108 16.07 16.64 -0.67
CA THR A 108 15.22 16.55 0.54
C THR A 108 14.64 15.14 0.69
N LEU A 109 14.75 14.59 1.87
CA LEU A 109 14.16 13.29 2.20
C LEU A 109 12.88 13.46 3.02
N VAL A 110 11.78 12.91 2.53
CA VAL A 110 10.51 12.84 3.26
C VAL A 110 10.30 11.40 3.68
N LEU A 111 10.54 11.09 4.95
CA LEU A 111 10.61 9.73 5.47
C LEU A 111 9.46 9.44 6.45
N ASN A 112 8.99 8.19 6.46
CA ASN A 112 8.02 7.75 7.46
C ASN A 112 8.69 7.69 8.85
N GLY A 113 8.29 8.60 9.75
CA GLY A 113 8.83 8.68 11.11
C GLY A 113 8.38 7.52 12.01
N ASP A 114 7.24 6.91 11.71
CA ASP A 114 6.72 5.75 12.45
C ASP A 114 7.46 4.43 12.11
N GLU A 115 8.32 4.47 11.06
CA GLU A 115 9.20 3.37 10.69
C GLU A 115 10.54 3.48 11.42
N SER A 116 10.78 2.61 12.41
CA SER A 116 11.95 2.70 13.29
C SER A 116 13.30 2.60 12.56
N LEU A 117 13.35 1.96 11.42
CA LEU A 117 14.58 1.81 10.64
C LEU A 117 14.97 3.10 9.91
N LEU A 118 14.03 4.00 9.64
CA LEU A 118 14.26 5.25 8.90
C LEU A 118 14.72 6.43 9.78
N GLY A 119 14.55 6.36 11.10
CA GLY A 119 15.01 7.41 12.02
C GLY A 119 16.53 7.37 12.26
N LYS A 120 17.15 8.51 12.56
CA LYS A 120 18.59 8.63 12.89
C LYS A 120 19.52 7.87 11.92
N LEU A 121 19.30 8.05 10.64
CA LEU A 121 20.23 7.62 9.60
C LEU A 121 21.39 8.62 9.51
N ASP A 122 22.61 8.13 9.21
CA ASP A 122 23.78 8.98 9.00
C ASP A 122 23.75 9.54 7.56
N LEU A 123 23.01 10.64 7.39
CA LEU A 123 22.75 11.28 6.09
C LEU A 123 23.11 12.76 6.16
N LYS A 124 23.57 13.29 5.02
CA LYS A 124 23.83 14.74 4.86
C LYS A 124 22.60 15.49 4.36
N ASN A 125 21.61 14.77 3.87
CA ASN A 125 20.37 15.29 3.30
C ASN A 125 19.53 16.05 4.34
N PRO A 126 18.79 17.10 3.96
CA PRO A 126 17.64 17.55 4.74
C PRO A 126 16.63 16.41 4.91
N VAL A 127 16.15 16.18 6.14
CA VAL A 127 15.21 15.09 6.43
C VAL A 127 13.99 15.64 7.14
N HIS A 128 12.82 15.41 6.56
CA HIS A 128 11.52 15.72 7.14
C HIS A 128 10.75 14.42 7.38
N PHE A 129 10.14 14.30 8.55
CA PHE A 129 9.41 13.10 8.92
C PHE A 129 7.91 13.32 8.88
N TYR A 130 7.19 12.30 8.38
CA TYR A 130 5.75 12.21 8.47
C TYR A 130 5.30 10.98 9.26
N GLY A 131 4.11 11.03 9.88
CA GLY A 131 3.59 9.92 10.66
C GLY A 131 2.29 10.28 11.38
N PHE A 132 1.86 9.45 12.31
CA PHE A 132 0.67 9.68 13.11
C PHE A 132 1.01 10.31 14.45
N ASP A 133 0.41 11.44 14.77
CA ASP A 133 0.41 12.01 16.13
C ASP A 133 -0.83 11.60 16.91
N LYS A 134 -1.84 11.07 16.22
CA LYS A 134 -3.07 10.56 16.81
C LYS A 134 -3.14 9.05 16.67
N ALA A 135 -3.33 8.35 17.78
CA ALA A 135 -3.58 6.92 17.80
C ALA A 135 -4.89 6.56 17.06
N VAL A 136 -4.84 5.53 16.21
CA VAL A 136 -6.03 4.99 15.54
C VAL A 136 -6.92 4.23 16.54
N ASN A 137 -6.28 3.57 17.50
CA ASN A 137 -6.88 2.81 18.60
C ASN A 137 -5.90 2.75 19.77
N ASP A 138 -6.31 2.13 20.87
CA ASP A 138 -5.48 2.02 22.08
C ASP A 138 -4.42 0.91 22.03
N ASN A 139 -4.15 0.34 20.84
CA ASN A 139 -3.18 -0.73 20.70
C ASN A 139 -1.74 -0.23 20.90
N LYS A 140 -1.01 -0.87 21.79
CA LYS A 140 0.41 -0.61 22.10
C LYS A 140 1.31 -1.79 21.78
N THR A 141 0.75 -2.88 21.28
CA THR A 141 1.46 -4.13 21.05
C THR A 141 1.57 -4.39 19.57
N ILE A 142 2.79 -4.62 19.10
CA ILE A 142 3.05 -5.02 17.72
C ILE A 142 2.61 -6.47 17.46
N GLU A 143 2.33 -6.78 16.23
CA GLU A 143 2.01 -8.13 15.78
C GLU A 143 3.19 -9.10 16.05
N ILE A 144 2.86 -10.38 16.31
CA ILE A 144 3.89 -11.41 16.59
C ILE A 144 4.89 -11.53 15.44
N ASN A 145 4.44 -11.35 14.22
CA ASN A 145 5.23 -11.47 12.99
C ASN A 145 5.75 -10.13 12.44
N ALA A 146 5.71 -9.05 13.24
CA ALA A 146 6.21 -7.75 12.84
C ALA A 146 7.71 -7.75 12.48
N ASP A 147 8.11 -6.94 11.50
CA ASP A 147 9.46 -6.98 10.92
C ASP A 147 10.53 -6.26 11.72
N ALA A 148 10.23 -5.15 12.38
CA ALA A 148 11.19 -4.30 13.10
C ALA A 148 10.90 -4.26 14.60
N LYS A 149 11.00 -5.42 15.28
CA LYS A 149 10.68 -5.55 16.71
C LYS A 149 11.75 -4.99 17.65
N PHE A 150 13.00 -5.01 17.22
CA PHE A 150 14.15 -4.75 18.08
C PHE A 150 14.86 -3.47 17.69
N CYS A 151 15.28 -2.73 18.69
CA CYS A 151 16.05 -1.50 18.51
C CYS A 151 17.28 -1.75 17.61
N LYS A 152 17.40 -0.97 16.56
CA LYS A 152 18.51 -1.11 15.60
C LYS A 152 19.88 -0.85 16.23
N PHE A 153 19.95 -0.12 17.34
CA PHE A 153 21.20 0.21 18.05
C PHE A 153 21.57 -0.81 19.13
N CYS A 154 20.64 -1.15 20.04
CA CYS A 154 20.97 -1.96 21.21
C CYS A 154 20.23 -3.30 21.27
N LYS A 155 19.40 -3.64 20.27
CA LYS A 155 18.65 -4.89 20.15
C LYS A 155 17.61 -5.17 21.25
N THR A 156 17.32 -4.20 22.13
CA THR A 156 16.21 -4.29 23.07
C THR A 156 14.88 -4.20 22.30
N PRO A 157 13.83 -4.95 22.66
CA PRO A 157 12.51 -4.78 22.05
C PRO A 157 12.03 -3.34 22.18
N TYR A 158 11.39 -2.83 21.13
CA TYR A 158 10.72 -1.53 21.19
C TYR A 158 9.46 -1.60 22.04
N GLU A 159 9.16 -0.49 22.71
CA GLU A 159 7.86 -0.19 23.29
C GLU A 159 7.18 0.93 22.50
N TYR A 160 5.86 1.02 22.63
CA TYR A 160 5.05 1.95 21.85
C TYR A 160 4.11 2.75 22.74
N ASN A 161 3.99 4.03 22.46
CA ASN A 161 2.88 4.85 22.97
C ASN A 161 1.58 4.43 22.29
N PHE A 162 1.64 4.15 20.98
CA PHE A 162 0.60 3.48 20.19
C PHE A 162 1.20 2.80 18.95
N VAL A 163 0.54 1.77 18.47
CA VAL A 163 0.84 1.09 17.20
C VAL A 163 -0.26 1.45 16.20
N THR A 164 0.13 1.90 15.01
CA THR A 164 -0.80 2.21 13.94
C THR A 164 -1.16 0.95 13.15
N TYR A 165 -0.16 0.23 12.67
CA TYR A 165 -0.28 -1.15 12.18
C TYR A 165 1.08 -1.82 12.07
N ASN A 166 1.12 -3.15 12.25
CA ASN A 166 2.33 -3.97 12.24
C ASN A 166 3.36 -3.43 13.23
N HIS A 167 4.51 -2.90 12.77
CA HIS A 167 5.55 -2.28 13.59
C HIS A 167 5.60 -0.75 13.45
N LEU A 168 4.67 -0.16 12.72
CA LEU A 168 4.59 1.30 12.57
C LEU A 168 3.82 1.93 13.73
N GLY A 169 4.34 3.04 14.24
CA GLY A 169 3.70 3.78 15.32
C GLY A 169 4.67 4.67 16.10
N ASP A 170 4.22 5.18 17.22
CA ASP A 170 5.03 6.01 18.12
C ASP A 170 5.88 5.13 19.04
N PHE A 171 7.03 4.70 18.53
CA PHE A 171 7.96 3.78 19.18
C PHE A 171 9.03 4.49 20.00
N TYR A 172 9.53 3.76 21.02
CA TYR A 172 10.74 4.12 21.75
C TYR A 172 11.48 2.88 22.26
N CYS A 173 12.78 3.02 22.49
CA CYS A 173 13.61 2.00 23.12
C CYS A 173 13.79 2.31 24.60
N PRO A 174 13.30 1.47 25.52
CA PRO A 174 13.43 1.73 26.97
C PRO A 174 14.88 1.66 27.49
N ASN A 175 15.79 1.03 26.74
CA ASN A 175 17.18 0.85 27.15
C ASN A 175 18.10 2.00 26.70
N CYS A 176 18.10 2.35 25.38
CA CYS A 176 19.05 3.34 24.87
C CYS A 176 18.40 4.72 24.57
N GLY A 177 17.10 4.87 24.79
CA GLY A 177 16.37 6.10 24.56
C GLY A 177 16.16 6.47 23.08
N TYR A 178 16.51 5.59 22.14
CA TYR A 178 16.17 5.80 20.74
C TYR A 178 14.65 5.80 20.58
N LYS A 179 14.11 6.82 19.95
CA LYS A 179 12.67 7.01 19.76
C LYS A 179 12.36 7.59 18.38
N ARG A 180 11.10 7.59 18.04
CA ARG A 180 10.55 8.24 16.86
C ARG A 180 11.05 9.70 16.79
N SER A 181 11.40 10.12 15.57
CA SER A 181 11.76 11.51 15.30
C SER A 181 10.53 12.41 15.34
N ASP A 182 10.75 13.71 15.61
CA ASP A 182 9.67 14.69 15.57
C ASP A 182 9.10 14.78 14.15
N LEU A 183 7.76 14.85 14.05
CA LEU A 183 7.05 14.87 12.78
C LEU A 183 6.86 16.32 12.30
N MET A 184 7.20 16.58 11.04
CA MET A 184 6.86 17.82 10.37
C MET A 184 5.46 17.76 9.75
N TYR A 185 5.08 16.57 9.29
CA TYR A 185 3.79 16.28 8.70
C TYR A 185 3.10 15.18 9.48
N ALA A 186 1.91 15.44 10.01
CA ALA A 186 1.27 14.50 10.92
C ALA A 186 -0.21 14.28 10.62
N VAL A 187 -0.68 13.05 10.89
CA VAL A 187 -2.11 12.83 11.14
C VAL A 187 -2.41 13.35 12.55
N THR A 188 -2.99 14.53 12.63
CA THR A 188 -3.28 15.20 13.92
C THR A 188 -4.66 14.83 14.48
N ASP A 189 -5.57 14.39 13.62
CA ASP A 189 -6.90 13.91 14.03
C ASP A 189 -7.45 12.86 13.09
N ILE A 190 -8.26 11.95 13.64
CA ILE A 190 -8.98 10.90 12.92
C ILE A 190 -10.46 11.13 13.13
N ILE A 191 -11.15 11.59 12.08
CA ILE A 191 -12.57 11.97 12.16
C ILE A 191 -13.46 10.75 11.92
N ASP A 192 -13.16 9.97 10.86
CA ASP A 192 -13.91 8.75 10.53
C ASP A 192 -13.04 7.80 9.71
N ILE A 193 -13.13 6.51 10.01
CA ILE A 193 -12.57 5.43 9.20
C ILE A 193 -13.64 4.35 9.05
N ASN A 194 -14.08 4.12 7.82
CA ASN A 194 -15.04 3.07 7.50
C ASN A 194 -14.53 2.22 6.31
N ALA A 195 -15.28 1.21 5.88
CA ALA A 195 -14.86 0.28 4.84
C ALA A 195 -14.65 0.91 3.44
N ASP A 196 -15.13 2.14 3.23
CA ASP A 196 -15.10 2.80 1.92
C ASP A 196 -14.16 4.01 1.87
N LYS A 197 -14.01 4.74 2.96
CA LYS A 197 -13.20 5.97 3.04
C LYS A 197 -12.60 6.20 4.42
N SER A 198 -11.62 7.10 4.46
CA SER A 198 -11.05 7.64 5.70
C SER A 198 -11.08 9.16 5.67
N THR A 199 -11.57 9.81 6.73
CA THR A 199 -11.55 11.26 6.91
C THR A 199 -10.67 11.62 8.10
N VAL A 200 -9.62 12.39 7.83
CA VAL A 200 -8.54 12.70 8.79
C VAL A 200 -8.10 14.17 8.65
N LYS A 201 -7.31 14.64 9.62
CA LYS A 201 -6.55 15.88 9.46
C LYS A 201 -5.08 15.62 9.24
N PHE A 202 -4.52 16.18 8.18
CA PHE A 202 -3.09 16.29 7.94
C PHE A 202 -2.62 17.67 8.38
N ASN A 203 -1.92 17.75 9.50
CA ASN A 203 -1.72 18.98 10.25
C ASN A 203 -3.09 19.67 10.47
N ASP A 204 -3.31 20.84 9.87
CA ASP A 204 -4.59 21.56 10.00
C ASP A 204 -5.57 21.29 8.83
N LEU A 205 -5.15 20.54 7.80
CA LEU A 205 -5.96 20.29 6.62
C LEU A 205 -6.84 19.04 6.79
N GLU A 206 -8.16 19.24 6.84
CA GLU A 206 -9.12 18.13 6.81
C GLU A 206 -9.28 17.60 5.39
N VAL A 207 -9.09 16.28 5.22
CA VAL A 207 -9.20 15.57 3.95
C VAL A 207 -9.97 14.27 4.09
N SER A 208 -10.69 13.90 3.03
CA SER A 208 -11.29 12.57 2.87
C SER A 208 -10.53 11.80 1.78
N ILE A 209 -10.11 10.58 2.09
CA ILE A 209 -9.45 9.67 1.16
C ILE A 209 -10.46 8.58 0.81
N ASN A 210 -10.83 8.46 -0.47
CA ASN A 210 -11.81 7.47 -0.97
C ASN A 210 -11.23 6.04 -1.05
N GLN A 211 -10.30 5.73 -0.17
CA GLN A 211 -9.73 4.42 0.06
C GLN A 211 -9.62 4.22 1.57
N SER A 212 -10.17 3.14 2.05
CA SER A 212 -10.16 2.83 3.47
C SER A 212 -8.82 2.22 3.92
N GLY A 213 -8.61 2.21 5.22
CA GLY A 213 -7.49 1.56 5.88
C GLY A 213 -6.33 2.50 6.19
N THR A 214 -5.72 2.24 7.33
CA THR A 214 -4.64 3.05 7.91
C THR A 214 -3.46 3.24 6.96
N TYR A 215 -3.15 2.20 6.16
CA TYR A 215 -2.07 2.28 5.18
C TYR A 215 -2.36 3.29 4.04
N ASN A 216 -3.63 3.50 3.67
CA ASN A 216 -3.98 4.54 2.71
C ASN A 216 -3.93 5.95 3.31
N ILE A 217 -4.15 6.07 4.62
CA ILE A 217 -3.91 7.32 5.34
C ILE A 217 -2.40 7.65 5.28
N TYR A 218 -1.49 6.67 5.52
CA TYR A 218 -0.05 6.88 5.32
C TYR A 218 0.31 7.28 3.88
N ASN A 219 -0.28 6.62 2.88
CA ASN A 219 -0.05 6.98 1.48
C ASN A 219 -0.50 8.41 1.16
N GLY A 220 -1.67 8.82 1.68
CA GLY A 220 -2.21 10.17 1.53
C GLY A 220 -1.38 11.21 2.28
N LEU A 221 -0.94 10.90 3.52
CA LEU A 221 -0.07 11.78 4.29
C LEU A 221 1.30 11.96 3.62
N CYS A 222 1.88 10.89 3.09
CA CYS A 222 3.11 10.98 2.32
C CYS A 222 2.94 11.89 1.09
N ALA A 223 1.84 11.72 0.35
CA ALA A 223 1.55 12.57 -0.81
C ALA A 223 1.31 14.04 -0.40
N TYR A 224 0.61 14.28 0.71
CA TYR A 224 0.47 15.60 1.31
C TYR A 224 1.83 16.21 1.65
N SER A 225 2.70 15.46 2.31
CA SER A 225 4.03 15.91 2.72
C SER A 225 4.87 16.34 1.52
N ILE A 226 4.92 15.52 0.47
CA ILE A 226 5.61 15.86 -0.79
C ILE A 226 5.00 17.12 -1.43
N ALA A 227 3.67 17.23 -1.46
CA ALA A 227 3.00 18.40 -2.02
C ALA A 227 3.33 19.70 -1.25
N LYS A 228 3.51 19.60 0.08
CA LYS A 228 3.94 20.73 0.91
C LYS A 228 5.40 21.11 0.66
N GLU A 229 6.30 20.14 0.43
CA GLU A 229 7.68 20.41 0.00
C GLU A 229 7.76 21.14 -1.35
N LEU A 230 6.75 20.92 -2.21
CA LEU A 230 6.65 21.54 -3.53
C LEU A 230 5.78 22.82 -3.51
N ASP A 231 5.46 23.38 -2.34
CA ASP A 231 4.64 24.58 -2.15
C ASP A 231 3.25 24.51 -2.84
N ILE A 232 2.68 23.32 -3.00
CA ILE A 232 1.36 23.14 -3.59
C ILE A 232 0.27 23.57 -2.60
N ALA A 233 -0.71 24.33 -3.09
CA ALA A 233 -1.79 24.87 -2.29
C ALA A 233 -2.69 23.78 -1.69
N ASP A 234 -3.12 23.93 -0.44
CA ASP A 234 -3.98 23.01 0.29
C ASP A 234 -5.29 22.70 -0.45
N SER A 235 -5.85 23.66 -1.17
CA SER A 235 -7.06 23.45 -1.98
C SER A 235 -6.89 22.43 -3.09
N ALA A 236 -5.74 22.41 -3.77
CA ALA A 236 -5.42 21.43 -4.81
C ALA A 236 -5.15 20.05 -4.18
N ILE A 237 -4.43 20.00 -3.05
CA ILE A 237 -4.17 18.77 -2.32
C ILE A 237 -5.48 18.12 -1.88
N LYS A 238 -6.34 18.88 -1.19
CA LYS A 238 -7.65 18.40 -0.72
C LYS A 238 -8.50 17.89 -1.87
N LYS A 239 -8.68 18.70 -2.89
CA LYS A 239 -9.50 18.34 -4.07
C LYS A 239 -9.01 17.08 -4.76
N SER A 240 -7.69 16.93 -4.89
CA SER A 240 -7.09 15.74 -5.52
C SER A 240 -7.32 14.48 -4.68
N LEU A 241 -7.04 14.52 -3.37
CA LEU A 241 -7.21 13.37 -2.48
C LEU A 241 -8.68 12.93 -2.36
N GLU A 242 -9.61 13.89 -2.29
CA GLU A 242 -11.06 13.63 -2.24
C GLU A 242 -11.61 13.05 -3.54
N ASN A 243 -11.02 13.36 -4.69
CA ASN A 243 -11.41 12.83 -6.01
C ASN A 243 -10.56 11.65 -6.48
N GLN A 244 -9.61 11.19 -5.65
CA GLN A 244 -8.75 10.05 -5.99
C GLN A 244 -9.60 8.81 -6.28
N SER A 245 -9.54 8.31 -7.50
CA SER A 245 -10.08 7.00 -7.83
C SER A 245 -9.09 5.91 -7.41
N SER A 246 -9.62 4.79 -6.96
CA SER A 246 -8.81 3.61 -6.68
C SER A 246 -8.06 3.17 -7.93
N SER A 247 -6.76 2.96 -7.83
CA SER A 247 -5.94 2.44 -8.91
C SER A 247 -6.03 0.91 -8.99
N PHE A 248 -5.66 0.38 -10.14
CA PHE A 248 -5.54 -1.03 -10.49
C PHE A 248 -5.29 -1.98 -9.29
N GLY A 249 -6.29 -2.80 -8.95
CA GLY A 249 -6.22 -3.80 -7.87
C GLY A 249 -6.02 -3.25 -6.45
N ARG A 250 -6.14 -1.94 -6.24
CA ARG A 250 -5.94 -1.30 -4.93
C ARG A 250 -7.22 -0.69 -4.43
N GLN A 251 -8.10 -1.53 -3.88
CA GLN A 251 -9.48 -1.21 -3.52
C GLN A 251 -10.31 -0.73 -4.72
N GLU A 252 -10.00 -1.26 -5.90
CA GLU A 252 -10.77 -0.97 -7.10
C GLU A 252 -12.20 -1.48 -6.94
N THR A 253 -13.16 -0.60 -7.17
CA THR A 253 -14.58 -0.93 -7.12
C THR A 253 -15.11 -1.17 -8.52
N ILE A 254 -15.75 -2.30 -8.74
CA ILE A 254 -16.42 -2.67 -9.99
C ILE A 254 -17.83 -3.18 -9.70
N ASN A 255 -18.70 -3.15 -10.70
CA ASN A 255 -20.03 -3.73 -10.59
C ASN A 255 -20.12 -5.02 -11.44
N ILE A 256 -20.53 -6.10 -10.80
CA ILE A 256 -20.82 -7.37 -11.48
C ILE A 256 -22.30 -7.69 -11.28
N GLU A 257 -23.14 -7.44 -12.29
CA GLU A 257 -24.58 -7.71 -12.30
C GLU A 257 -25.31 -7.16 -11.05
N GLY A 258 -25.02 -5.92 -10.69
CA GLY A 258 -25.63 -5.26 -9.53
C GLY A 258 -24.90 -5.49 -8.20
N LYS A 259 -23.89 -6.36 -8.15
CA LYS A 259 -23.06 -6.55 -6.96
C LYS A 259 -21.91 -5.54 -6.91
N ASP A 260 -21.72 -4.95 -5.75
CA ASP A 260 -20.61 -4.04 -5.46
C ASP A 260 -19.35 -4.86 -5.07
N VAL A 261 -18.38 -4.89 -5.97
CA VAL A 261 -17.18 -5.72 -5.86
C VAL A 261 -15.96 -4.87 -5.67
N LYS A 262 -15.25 -5.07 -4.55
CA LYS A 262 -13.99 -4.38 -4.26
C LYS A 262 -12.80 -5.34 -4.35
N ILE A 263 -11.80 -5.01 -5.17
CA ILE A 263 -10.63 -5.86 -5.43
C ILE A 263 -9.41 -5.36 -4.66
N PHE A 264 -8.76 -6.27 -3.94
CA PHE A 264 -7.52 -6.06 -3.19
C PHE A 264 -6.40 -6.93 -3.76
N LEU A 265 -5.30 -6.31 -4.19
CA LEU A 265 -4.06 -7.00 -4.46
C LEU A 265 -3.35 -7.29 -3.13
N VAL A 266 -3.08 -8.56 -2.89
CA VAL A 266 -2.39 -9.05 -1.69
C VAL A 266 -1.15 -9.86 -2.10
N LYS A 267 0.01 -9.62 -1.47
CA LYS A 267 1.26 -10.28 -1.85
C LYS A 267 2.18 -10.64 -0.67
N ASN A 268 1.83 -10.19 0.53
CA ASN A 268 2.57 -10.48 1.76
C ASN A 268 1.64 -10.39 2.97
N PRO A 269 2.02 -10.94 4.15
CA PRO A 269 1.17 -10.95 5.34
C PRO A 269 0.74 -9.56 5.80
N ALA A 270 1.65 -8.58 5.81
CA ALA A 270 1.33 -7.22 6.26
C ALA A 270 0.26 -6.55 5.40
N GLY A 271 0.38 -6.62 4.06
CA GLY A 271 -0.61 -6.08 3.13
C GLY A 271 -1.93 -6.83 3.17
N TYR A 272 -1.88 -8.16 3.43
CA TYR A 272 -3.08 -8.97 3.58
C TYR A 272 -3.85 -8.60 4.84
N ASN A 273 -3.16 -8.53 6.00
CA ASN A 273 -3.76 -8.14 7.26
C ASN A 273 -4.42 -6.77 7.19
N GLN A 274 -3.79 -5.80 6.52
CA GLN A 274 -4.41 -4.48 6.30
C GLN A 274 -5.69 -4.54 5.43
N SER A 275 -5.71 -5.43 4.44
CA SER A 275 -6.92 -5.66 3.64
C SER A 275 -8.03 -6.29 4.49
N LEU A 276 -7.68 -7.25 5.35
CA LEU A 276 -8.61 -7.86 6.30
C LEU A 276 -9.12 -6.84 7.31
N ASP A 277 -8.26 -6.01 7.89
CA ASP A 277 -8.66 -4.94 8.82
C ASP A 277 -9.67 -4.00 8.17
N THR A 278 -9.44 -3.64 6.89
CA THR A 278 -10.40 -2.83 6.11
C THR A 278 -11.75 -3.54 5.93
N ILE A 279 -11.75 -4.83 5.61
CA ILE A 279 -12.96 -5.63 5.43
C ILE A 279 -13.72 -5.77 6.75
N CYS A 280 -13.01 -5.96 7.86
CA CYS A 280 -13.59 -6.08 9.20
C CYS A 280 -14.31 -4.81 9.68
N LEU A 281 -14.06 -3.64 9.06
CA LEU A 281 -14.83 -2.42 9.32
C LEU A 281 -16.26 -2.49 8.77
N ASN A 282 -16.54 -3.42 7.84
CA ASN A 282 -17.89 -3.60 7.31
C ASN A 282 -18.80 -4.23 8.36
N LYS A 283 -19.91 -3.57 8.64
CA LYS A 283 -20.94 -4.03 9.61
C LYS A 283 -22.10 -4.79 8.96
N GLU A 284 -22.19 -4.70 7.63
CA GLU A 284 -23.22 -5.40 6.87
C GLU A 284 -22.78 -6.82 6.50
N LYS A 285 -23.74 -7.63 6.05
CA LYS A 285 -23.49 -8.96 5.49
C LYS A 285 -22.73 -8.84 4.15
N PHE A 286 -21.68 -9.63 3.98
CA PHE A 286 -20.85 -9.60 2.77
C PHE A 286 -20.32 -10.96 2.38
N ALA A 287 -19.86 -11.06 1.13
CA ALA A 287 -19.09 -12.16 0.60
C ALA A 287 -17.61 -11.82 0.47
N ALA A 288 -16.74 -12.83 0.57
CA ALA A 288 -15.33 -12.67 0.27
C ALA A 288 -14.83 -13.75 -0.68
N ALA A 289 -13.99 -13.37 -1.64
CA ALA A 289 -13.33 -14.27 -2.59
C ALA A 289 -11.81 -14.23 -2.38
N PHE A 290 -11.18 -15.38 -2.20
CA PHE A 290 -9.77 -15.57 -1.94
C PHE A 290 -9.11 -16.27 -3.13
N LEU A 291 -8.30 -15.55 -3.90
CA LEU A 291 -7.66 -16.03 -5.12
C LEU A 291 -6.15 -16.15 -4.92
N LEU A 292 -5.63 -17.38 -4.83
CA LEU A 292 -4.22 -17.65 -4.53
C LEU A 292 -3.53 -18.36 -5.68
N ASN A 293 -2.51 -17.72 -6.25
CA ASN A 293 -1.58 -18.30 -7.19
C ASN A 293 -0.16 -18.33 -6.62
N ASP A 294 0.69 -19.18 -7.20
CA ASP A 294 2.10 -19.37 -6.87
C ASP A 294 3.01 -19.26 -8.12
N ASN A 295 2.64 -18.44 -9.09
CA ASN A 295 3.50 -18.15 -10.22
C ASN A 295 4.73 -17.33 -9.76
N TYR A 296 5.77 -17.29 -10.57
CA TYR A 296 7.01 -16.58 -10.25
C TYR A 296 6.78 -15.12 -9.79
N ALA A 297 5.82 -14.42 -10.40
CA ALA A 297 5.48 -13.03 -10.03
C ALA A 297 4.67 -12.91 -8.73
N ASP A 298 4.07 -14.02 -8.24
CA ASP A 298 3.35 -14.06 -6.96
C ASP A 298 4.26 -14.45 -5.79
N GLY A 299 5.43 -15.05 -6.09
CA GLY A 299 6.25 -15.81 -5.16
C GLY A 299 5.80 -17.27 -5.09
N GLN A 300 6.74 -18.19 -5.27
CA GLN A 300 6.44 -19.63 -5.33
C GLN A 300 6.13 -20.25 -3.97
N ASP A 301 6.69 -19.67 -2.90
CA ASP A 301 6.37 -20.08 -1.53
C ASP A 301 5.07 -19.40 -1.07
N VAL A 302 4.04 -20.22 -0.83
CA VAL A 302 2.74 -19.75 -0.31
C VAL A 302 2.61 -19.94 1.19
N SER A 303 3.65 -20.39 1.90
CA SER A 303 3.60 -20.61 3.35
C SER A 303 3.31 -19.33 4.14
N TRP A 304 3.59 -18.17 3.57
CA TRP A 304 3.29 -16.87 4.16
C TRP A 304 1.79 -16.64 4.47
N ILE A 305 0.87 -17.40 3.84
CA ILE A 305 -0.56 -17.30 4.19
C ILE A 305 -0.84 -17.73 5.64
N TRP A 306 0.06 -18.48 6.27
CA TRP A 306 -0.04 -18.89 7.67
C TRP A 306 0.30 -17.77 8.67
N ASP A 307 0.96 -16.71 8.19
CA ASP A 307 1.25 -15.49 8.96
C ASP A 307 0.14 -14.43 8.83
N VAL A 308 -0.94 -14.74 8.10
CA VAL A 308 -2.09 -13.84 7.90
C VAL A 308 -3.19 -14.16 8.93
N ASP A 309 -3.74 -13.14 9.58
CA ASP A 309 -4.75 -13.25 10.65
C ASP A 309 -6.18 -13.43 10.10
N PHE A 310 -6.42 -14.50 9.34
CA PHE A 310 -7.77 -14.82 8.82
C PHE A 310 -8.79 -15.06 9.93
N GLU A 311 -8.35 -15.36 11.13
CA GLU A 311 -9.15 -15.55 12.34
C GLU A 311 -10.06 -14.34 12.60
N LYS A 312 -9.63 -13.12 12.26
CA LYS A 312 -10.43 -11.87 12.36
C LYS A 312 -11.76 -11.95 11.60
N LEU A 313 -11.81 -12.71 10.52
CA LEU A 313 -13.05 -12.87 9.74
C LEU A 313 -14.15 -13.63 10.47
N THR A 314 -13.81 -14.44 11.46
CA THR A 314 -14.80 -15.18 12.26
C THR A 314 -15.69 -14.28 13.11
N GLU A 315 -15.22 -13.06 13.39
CA GLU A 315 -15.95 -12.05 14.17
C GLU A 315 -16.75 -11.09 13.27
N THR A 316 -16.80 -11.34 11.96
CA THR A 316 -17.49 -10.49 10.97
C THR A 316 -18.77 -11.13 10.46
N ASN A 317 -19.53 -10.34 9.70
CA ASN A 317 -20.76 -10.81 9.05
C ASN A 317 -20.48 -11.46 7.67
N ILE A 318 -19.34 -12.17 7.53
CA ILE A 318 -19.05 -12.93 6.32
C ILE A 318 -20.02 -14.10 6.16
N ASP A 319 -20.70 -14.16 5.03
CA ASP A 319 -21.72 -15.18 4.78
C ASP A 319 -21.37 -16.16 3.67
N GLU A 320 -20.70 -15.69 2.62
CA GLU A 320 -20.28 -16.50 1.49
C GLU A 320 -18.76 -16.39 1.30
N VAL A 321 -18.12 -17.54 1.06
CA VAL A 321 -16.67 -17.64 0.89
C VAL A 321 -16.37 -18.31 -0.44
N TYR A 322 -15.84 -17.56 -1.38
CA TYR A 322 -15.39 -18.04 -2.68
C TYR A 322 -13.89 -18.28 -2.66
N ILE A 323 -13.42 -19.36 -3.25
CA ILE A 323 -12.00 -19.72 -3.26
C ILE A 323 -11.59 -20.12 -4.67
N SER A 324 -10.50 -19.54 -5.18
CA SER A 324 -10.03 -19.77 -6.55
C SER A 324 -8.51 -19.68 -6.66
N GLY A 325 -8.01 -19.90 -7.86
CA GLY A 325 -6.58 -19.86 -8.19
C GLY A 325 -5.91 -21.23 -8.19
N LEU A 326 -4.62 -21.25 -8.51
CA LEU A 326 -3.81 -22.48 -8.59
C LEU A 326 -3.73 -23.19 -7.25
N ARG A 327 -3.64 -22.43 -6.15
CA ARG A 327 -3.50 -22.90 -4.77
C ARG A 327 -4.82 -22.77 -3.98
N ALA A 328 -5.95 -22.93 -4.65
CA ALA A 328 -7.28 -22.82 -4.03
C ALA A 328 -7.47 -23.76 -2.82
N TYR A 329 -6.94 -24.97 -2.88
CA TYR A 329 -7.08 -25.92 -1.76
C TYR A 329 -6.20 -25.58 -0.57
N ASP A 330 -4.99 -25.01 -0.78
CA ASP A 330 -4.15 -24.50 0.32
C ASP A 330 -4.85 -23.35 1.04
N MET A 331 -5.46 -22.44 0.30
CA MET A 331 -6.27 -21.36 0.86
C MET A 331 -7.49 -21.90 1.62
N ALA A 332 -8.19 -22.91 1.08
CA ALA A 332 -9.34 -23.51 1.75
C ALA A 332 -8.96 -24.16 3.09
N VAL A 333 -7.81 -24.85 3.13
CA VAL A 333 -7.26 -25.43 4.37
C VAL A 333 -6.94 -24.33 5.38
N ARG A 334 -6.27 -23.25 4.94
CA ARG A 334 -5.92 -22.13 5.82
C ARG A 334 -7.16 -21.44 6.40
N LEU A 335 -8.17 -21.15 5.57
CA LEU A 335 -9.41 -20.52 6.02
C LEU A 335 -10.21 -21.41 6.99
N LYS A 336 -10.25 -22.74 6.72
CA LYS A 336 -10.85 -23.69 7.65
C LYS A 336 -10.12 -23.70 8.99
N THR A 337 -8.79 -23.69 8.98
CA THR A 337 -7.96 -23.66 10.20
C THR A 337 -8.17 -22.36 10.99
N ALA A 338 -8.42 -21.24 10.30
CA ALA A 338 -8.78 -19.97 10.91
C ALA A 338 -10.18 -19.97 11.57
N GLY A 339 -10.98 -21.03 11.41
CA GLY A 339 -12.29 -21.16 12.04
C GLY A 339 -13.48 -20.80 11.13
N LEU A 340 -13.27 -20.49 9.86
CA LEU A 340 -14.37 -20.27 8.93
C LEU A 340 -15.10 -21.60 8.63
N ASN A 341 -16.43 -21.54 8.49
CA ASN A 341 -17.25 -22.71 8.24
C ASN A 341 -17.07 -23.25 6.80
N PRO A 342 -16.50 -24.46 6.61
CA PRO A 342 -16.27 -25.02 5.28
C PRO A 342 -17.54 -25.26 4.46
N ASN A 343 -18.70 -25.37 5.09
CA ASN A 343 -19.97 -25.54 4.38
C ASN A 343 -20.39 -24.28 3.61
N LYS A 344 -19.74 -23.14 3.87
CA LYS A 344 -19.91 -21.88 3.14
C LYS A 344 -18.90 -21.71 2.01
N PHE A 345 -17.98 -22.65 1.81
CA PHE A 345 -16.93 -22.56 0.80
C PHE A 345 -17.45 -22.98 -0.57
N VAL A 346 -17.28 -22.09 -1.55
CA VAL A 346 -17.50 -22.39 -2.97
C VAL A 346 -16.11 -22.33 -3.64
N ILE A 347 -15.60 -23.50 -4.05
CA ILE A 347 -14.25 -23.62 -4.63
C ILE A 347 -14.41 -23.79 -6.14
N GLU A 348 -14.04 -22.73 -6.89
CA GLU A 348 -14.14 -22.71 -8.35
C GLU A 348 -12.81 -22.26 -8.96
N LYS A 349 -12.15 -23.15 -9.69
CA LYS A 349 -10.85 -22.84 -10.33
C LYS A 349 -11.01 -22.07 -11.63
N GLN A 350 -12.14 -22.20 -12.31
CA GLN A 350 -12.42 -21.49 -13.56
C GLN A 350 -13.11 -20.16 -13.24
N TYR A 351 -12.59 -19.06 -13.79
CA TYR A 351 -13.12 -17.72 -13.54
C TYR A 351 -14.55 -17.53 -14.01
N GLU A 352 -14.98 -18.27 -15.03
CA GLU A 352 -16.37 -18.27 -15.48
C GLU A 352 -17.29 -18.86 -14.40
N ALA A 353 -16.99 -20.05 -13.90
CA ALA A 353 -17.75 -20.70 -12.84
C ALA A 353 -17.74 -19.87 -11.55
N LEU A 354 -16.59 -19.30 -11.17
CA LEU A 354 -16.46 -18.38 -10.04
C LEU A 354 -17.41 -17.18 -10.20
N THR A 355 -17.40 -16.54 -11.37
CA THR A 355 -18.25 -15.36 -11.62
C THR A 355 -19.72 -15.70 -11.60
N GLU A 356 -20.12 -16.84 -12.16
CA GLU A 356 -21.50 -17.31 -12.08
C GLU A 356 -21.92 -17.64 -10.63
N ALA A 357 -21.03 -18.25 -9.83
CA ALA A 357 -21.29 -18.47 -8.40
C ALA A 357 -21.49 -17.16 -7.65
N ILE A 358 -20.63 -16.16 -7.90
CA ILE A 358 -20.74 -14.81 -7.33
C ILE A 358 -22.08 -14.16 -7.71
N LYS A 359 -22.49 -14.21 -8.97
CA LYS A 359 -23.77 -13.63 -9.43
C LYS A 359 -24.97 -14.24 -8.71
N ASN A 360 -24.94 -15.55 -8.52
CA ASN A 360 -26.01 -16.29 -7.87
C ASN A 360 -26.00 -16.21 -6.33
N GLY A 361 -24.95 -15.66 -5.75
CA GLY A 361 -24.83 -15.46 -4.31
C GLY A 361 -25.83 -14.44 -3.76
N SER A 362 -26.11 -14.50 -2.46
CA SER A 362 -27.09 -13.66 -1.78
C SER A 362 -26.55 -12.28 -1.38
N CYS A 363 -25.23 -12.14 -1.26
CA CYS A 363 -24.58 -10.90 -0.82
C CYS A 363 -24.45 -9.91 -1.96
N ASN A 364 -24.81 -8.65 -1.71
CA ASN A 364 -24.63 -7.56 -2.68
C ASN A 364 -23.21 -6.95 -2.63
N LYS A 365 -22.51 -7.09 -1.51
CA LYS A 365 -21.15 -6.60 -1.32
C LYS A 365 -20.16 -7.75 -1.31
N LEU A 366 -19.11 -7.66 -2.15
CA LEU A 366 -18.08 -8.69 -2.30
C LEU A 366 -16.68 -8.07 -2.21
N TYR A 367 -15.82 -8.67 -1.43
CA TYR A 367 -14.40 -8.36 -1.37
C TYR A 367 -13.58 -9.47 -2.04
N ILE A 368 -12.75 -9.12 -3.01
CA ILE A 368 -11.84 -10.05 -3.69
C ILE A 368 -10.42 -9.77 -3.23
N LEU A 369 -9.78 -10.73 -2.57
CA LEU A 369 -8.39 -10.68 -2.16
C LEU A 369 -7.59 -11.63 -3.05
N ALA A 370 -6.75 -11.09 -3.91
CA ALA A 370 -6.07 -11.87 -4.95
C ALA A 370 -4.58 -11.59 -5.00
N THR A 371 -3.77 -12.64 -5.19
CA THR A 371 -2.37 -12.50 -5.55
C THR A 371 -2.21 -11.90 -6.95
N TYR A 372 -1.03 -11.41 -7.28
CA TYR A 372 -0.81 -10.58 -8.47
C TYR A 372 -1.29 -11.24 -9.78
N THR A 373 -0.85 -12.46 -10.08
CA THR A 373 -1.26 -13.12 -11.32
C THR A 373 -2.72 -13.59 -11.29
N ALA A 374 -3.23 -13.97 -10.11
CA ALA A 374 -4.65 -14.32 -9.95
C ALA A 374 -5.53 -13.09 -10.24
N MET A 375 -5.17 -11.92 -9.69
CA MET A 375 -5.86 -10.66 -9.94
C MET A 375 -5.83 -10.28 -11.42
N ILE A 376 -4.65 -10.27 -12.06
CA ILE A 376 -4.51 -9.92 -13.47
C ILE A 376 -5.35 -10.84 -14.36
N ASN A 377 -5.29 -12.15 -14.13
CA ASN A 377 -6.01 -13.11 -14.93
C ASN A 377 -7.53 -12.98 -14.75
N TYR A 378 -7.99 -12.76 -13.53
CA TYR A 378 -9.40 -12.53 -13.28
C TYR A 378 -9.88 -11.21 -13.88
N ARG A 379 -9.08 -10.13 -13.79
CA ARG A 379 -9.39 -8.86 -14.45
C ARG A 379 -9.46 -8.98 -15.98
N LYS A 380 -8.55 -9.73 -16.61
CA LYS A 380 -8.60 -10.02 -18.05
C LYS A 380 -9.91 -10.70 -18.41
N TYR A 381 -10.34 -11.68 -17.60
CA TYR A 381 -11.63 -12.33 -17.79
C TYR A 381 -12.79 -11.33 -17.65
N LEU A 382 -12.84 -10.53 -16.58
CA LEU A 382 -13.88 -9.53 -16.34
C LEU A 382 -13.93 -8.47 -17.46
N HIS A 383 -12.76 -8.04 -17.96
CA HIS A 383 -12.66 -7.13 -19.11
C HIS A 383 -13.25 -7.78 -20.37
N SER A 384 -12.94 -9.05 -20.65
CA SER A 384 -13.50 -9.78 -21.81
C SER A 384 -15.02 -9.92 -21.76
N LYS A 385 -15.61 -9.83 -20.56
CA LYS A 385 -17.07 -9.88 -20.34
C LYS A 385 -17.71 -8.48 -20.21
N GLY A 386 -16.89 -7.40 -20.30
CA GLY A 386 -17.37 -6.02 -20.26
C GLY A 386 -17.61 -5.41 -18.88
N TYR A 387 -17.25 -6.11 -17.79
CA TYR A 387 -17.39 -5.59 -16.42
C TYR A 387 -16.34 -4.54 -16.05
N ILE A 388 -15.20 -4.52 -16.73
CA ILE A 388 -14.11 -3.55 -16.57
C ILE A 388 -13.84 -2.88 -17.91
N LYS A 389 -13.76 -1.53 -17.92
CA LYS A 389 -13.51 -0.75 -19.14
C LYS A 389 -12.04 -0.74 -19.55
N ASN A 390 -11.15 -0.57 -18.58
CA ASN A 390 -9.71 -0.49 -18.82
C ASN A 390 -9.00 -1.67 -18.14
N LEU A 391 -8.14 -2.32 -18.89
CA LEU A 391 -7.39 -3.46 -18.36
C LEU A 391 -6.23 -3.00 -17.45
N TRP A 392 -5.68 -1.80 -17.73
CA TRP A 392 -4.56 -1.17 -17.04
C TRP A 392 -4.88 0.27 -16.65
#